data_bc5ef5132112eda26765d1a014aefe0d
#
_entry.id   bc5ef5132112eda26765d1a014aefe0d
#
_cell.length_a   1.000
_cell.length_b   1.000
_cell.length_c   1.000
_cell.angle_alpha   90.00
_cell.angle_beta   90.00
_cell.angle_gamma   90.00
#
_symmetry.space_group_name_H-M   'P 1'
#
loop_
_entity.id
_entity.type
_entity.pdbx_description
1 polymer ?
#
loop_
_entity_poly.entity_id
_entity_poly.type
_entity_poly.pdbx_seq_one_letter_code
_entity_poly.pdbx_strand_id
1 'polypeptide(L)'
;DNGLTRRFMNLLGTPNFISGVAYCMGNTAAVNRMVQGWYPRSDILNAKCIVLFGHDPRRHSWTLEYKSIRMAQAGGAKLIVLDPRKSGNAESADIWLPLRAGTDAAMTFGWLNVILEEELYDKEFVRDWTHGFDQFAARVRQYPLDRVAKITGVDPGLIAQAARMYAENAPAAIPWSPITDQQVSSTSAIRLQVALKALTGNIDVRGGEMLVGFNPSIRSDTELELHGSLPNEQKAKQLGADQFPVFTYRGMESLGDATENVWGSRWANLIMGCYMANPMAVFKAMANSDPYPVKAFFAFANNTLMSYANTQRIYDGLMNQDLIVAYEHMMTPTAELADYVLPGDSWLERPSMMAGLSDQAMEPPGECKDFVYFWHELARRMGLAEQFPWKKPQELMDYRLEPSGTTWAEAVANNRLPK
;
A
#
# COMPACT_ATOMS: atom_id res chain seq x y z
N ASP A 1 -3.42 -13.41 8.14
CA ASP A 1 -4.18 -12.92 7.00
C ASP A 1 -5.22 -11.89 7.45
N ASN A 2 -5.08 -10.65 7.02
CA ASN A 2 -5.98 -9.55 7.39
C ASN A 2 -7.44 -9.84 6.99
N GLY A 3 -7.67 -10.68 5.98
CA GLY A 3 -9.00 -11.03 5.52
C GLY A 3 -9.85 -11.75 6.56
N LEU A 4 -9.28 -12.71 7.29
CA LEU A 4 -10.00 -13.40 8.36
C LEU A 4 -10.28 -12.50 9.56
N THR A 5 -9.34 -11.62 9.92
CA THR A 5 -9.55 -10.60 10.95
C THR A 5 -10.74 -9.72 10.59
N ARG A 6 -10.79 -9.21 9.37
CA ARG A 6 -11.86 -8.33 8.91
C ARG A 6 -13.18 -9.07 8.77
N ARG A 7 -13.16 -10.33 8.32
CA ARG A 7 -14.33 -11.20 8.32
C ARG A 7 -14.93 -11.31 9.72
N PHE A 8 -14.09 -11.59 10.73
CA PHE A 8 -14.54 -11.68 12.11
C PHE A 8 -15.13 -10.34 12.61
N MET A 9 -14.42 -9.23 12.36
CA MET A 9 -14.88 -7.90 12.77
C MET A 9 -16.20 -7.50 12.11
N ASN A 10 -16.38 -7.79 10.82
CA ASN A 10 -17.62 -7.52 10.10
C ASN A 10 -18.79 -8.30 10.66
N LEU A 11 -18.58 -9.57 11.00
CA LEU A 11 -19.61 -10.41 11.63
C LEU A 11 -19.91 -10.02 13.09
N LEU A 12 -18.88 -9.58 13.83
CA LEU A 12 -19.04 -9.05 15.18
C LEU A 12 -19.76 -7.69 15.20
N GLY A 13 -19.75 -6.94 14.08
CA GLY A 13 -20.41 -5.66 13.96
C GLY A 13 -19.51 -4.46 14.30
N THR A 14 -18.17 -4.60 14.25
CA THR A 14 -17.24 -3.49 14.51
C THR A 14 -16.53 -3.00 13.24
N PRO A 15 -16.56 -1.67 12.95
CA PRO A 15 -15.92 -1.09 11.77
C PRO A 15 -14.46 -0.68 12.00
N ASN A 16 -13.90 -0.87 13.19
CA ASN A 16 -12.66 -0.23 13.62
C ASN A 16 -11.41 -1.07 13.40
N PHE A 17 -11.32 -1.75 12.24
CA PHE A 17 -10.07 -2.36 11.82
C PHE A 17 -9.03 -1.28 11.52
N ILE A 18 -7.83 -1.42 12.08
CA ILE A 18 -6.66 -0.58 11.80
C ILE A 18 -5.51 -1.42 11.24
N SER A 19 -4.69 -0.80 10.41
CA SER A 19 -3.50 -1.44 9.86
C SER A 19 -2.42 -0.41 9.58
N GLY A 20 -1.15 -0.82 9.65
CA GLY A 20 -0.01 -0.02 9.21
C GLY A 20 -0.06 0.38 7.73
N VAL A 21 -0.84 -0.32 6.91
CA VAL A 21 -1.06 0.02 5.49
C VAL A 21 -1.57 1.45 5.33
N ALA A 22 -2.35 1.98 6.30
CA ALA A 22 -2.82 3.36 6.28
C ALA A 22 -1.69 4.40 6.20
N TYR A 23 -0.51 4.08 6.72
CA TYR A 23 0.70 4.94 6.68
C TYR A 23 1.78 4.42 5.73
N CYS A 24 1.61 3.25 5.15
CA CYS A 24 2.59 2.60 4.28
C CYS A 24 2.36 2.96 2.82
N MET A 25 1.36 2.36 2.20
CA MET A 25 1.08 2.50 0.76
C MET A 25 -0.34 3.00 0.47
N GLY A 26 -1.04 3.44 1.49
CA GLY A 26 -2.45 3.76 1.39
C GLY A 26 -2.75 4.89 0.42
N ASN A 27 -2.06 6.02 0.56
CA ASN A 27 -2.27 7.15 -0.36
C ASN A 27 -1.87 6.79 -1.80
N THR A 28 -0.76 6.06 -1.97
CA THR A 28 -0.35 5.58 -3.31
C THR A 28 -1.43 4.69 -3.92
N ALA A 29 -1.97 3.74 -3.17
CA ALA A 29 -3.02 2.87 -3.65
C ALA A 29 -4.29 3.66 -4.03
N ALA A 30 -4.75 4.57 -3.17
CA ALA A 30 -5.93 5.39 -3.41
C ALA A 30 -5.77 6.32 -4.62
N VAL A 31 -4.67 7.08 -4.68
CA VAL A 31 -4.45 8.06 -5.76
C VAL A 31 -4.29 7.38 -7.12
N ASN A 32 -3.53 6.28 -7.21
CA ASN A 32 -3.42 5.54 -8.46
C ASN A 32 -4.79 5.04 -8.94
N ARG A 33 -5.64 4.53 -8.04
CA ARG A 33 -7.00 4.11 -8.39
C ARG A 33 -7.88 5.26 -8.84
N MET A 34 -7.84 6.39 -8.15
CA MET A 34 -8.64 7.58 -8.50
C MET A 34 -8.21 8.21 -9.82
N VAL A 35 -6.93 8.20 -10.15
CA VAL A 35 -6.41 8.91 -11.33
C VAL A 35 -6.38 8.02 -12.57
N GLN A 36 -5.96 6.77 -12.44
CA GLN A 36 -5.77 5.85 -13.57
C GLN A 36 -6.55 4.53 -13.47
N GLY A 37 -7.40 4.39 -12.44
CA GLY A 37 -8.22 3.19 -12.24
C GLY A 37 -7.47 1.95 -11.77
N TRP A 38 -6.16 2.02 -11.57
CA TRP A 38 -5.31 0.85 -11.38
C TRP A 38 -4.14 1.10 -10.43
N TYR A 39 -3.61 0.04 -9.82
CA TYR A 39 -2.36 0.09 -9.07
C TYR A 39 -1.25 -0.54 -9.90
N PRO A 40 -0.31 0.25 -10.45
CA PRO A 40 0.73 -0.27 -11.34
C PRO A 40 1.87 -0.95 -10.56
N ARG A 41 2.65 -1.76 -11.30
CA ARG A 41 3.95 -2.28 -10.85
C ARG A 41 5.04 -1.85 -11.80
N SER A 42 6.12 -1.32 -11.26
CA SER A 42 7.29 -0.90 -12.03
C SER A 42 8.04 -2.10 -12.62
N ASP A 43 8.25 -2.12 -13.92
CA ASP A 43 9.06 -3.14 -14.62
C ASP A 43 10.52 -2.71 -14.70
N ILE A 44 11.21 -2.75 -13.57
CA ILE A 44 12.57 -2.23 -13.37
C ILE A 44 13.58 -2.90 -14.31
N LEU A 45 13.46 -4.22 -14.55
CA LEU A 45 14.43 -4.97 -15.35
C LEU A 45 14.50 -4.54 -16.82
N ASN A 46 13.41 -4.01 -17.36
CA ASN A 46 13.31 -3.58 -18.74
C ASN A 46 13.34 -2.05 -18.88
N ALA A 47 13.46 -1.31 -17.77
CA ALA A 47 13.51 0.15 -17.78
C ALA A 47 14.83 0.67 -18.37
N LYS A 48 14.76 1.78 -19.10
CA LYS A 48 15.93 2.53 -19.56
C LYS A 48 16.31 3.66 -18.61
N CYS A 49 15.36 4.11 -17.78
CA CYS A 49 15.60 5.03 -16.68
C CYS A 49 14.83 4.55 -15.43
N ILE A 50 15.47 4.64 -14.28
CA ILE A 50 14.87 4.29 -12.99
C ILE A 50 14.97 5.51 -12.08
N VAL A 51 13.86 5.87 -11.43
CA VAL A 51 13.82 7.02 -10.52
C VAL A 51 13.42 6.55 -9.12
N LEU A 52 14.24 6.84 -8.13
CA LEU A 52 14.01 6.48 -6.73
C LEU A 52 13.69 7.73 -5.91
N PHE A 53 12.45 7.85 -5.42
CA PHE A 53 12.02 8.91 -4.50
C PHE A 53 12.18 8.43 -3.05
N GLY A 54 13.24 8.84 -2.37
CA GLY A 54 13.52 8.47 -0.97
C GLY A 54 13.55 6.95 -0.75
N HIS A 55 13.96 6.20 -1.77
CA HIS A 55 13.87 4.76 -1.80
C HIS A 55 15.26 4.13 -1.80
N ASP A 56 15.58 3.37 -0.75
CA ASP A 56 16.87 2.69 -0.60
C ASP A 56 16.69 1.17 -0.43
N PRO A 57 16.33 0.43 -1.50
CA PRO A 57 16.07 -1.01 -1.43
C PRO A 57 17.32 -1.84 -1.06
N ARG A 58 18.51 -1.24 -1.07
CA ARG A 58 19.74 -1.86 -0.57
C ARG A 58 19.72 -2.11 0.95
N ARG A 59 18.98 -1.26 1.71
CA ARG A 59 18.99 -1.26 3.18
C ARG A 59 17.77 -1.89 3.84
N HIS A 60 16.76 -2.22 3.08
CA HIS A 60 15.55 -2.86 3.60
C HIS A 60 15.23 -4.16 2.87
N SER A 61 14.17 -4.85 3.28
CA SER A 61 13.84 -6.22 2.87
C SER A 61 13.56 -6.46 1.37
N TRP A 62 13.62 -5.43 0.54
CA TRP A 62 13.34 -5.52 -0.90
C TRP A 62 14.59 -5.82 -1.73
N THR A 63 15.34 -6.82 -1.31
CA THR A 63 16.62 -7.21 -1.93
C THR A 63 16.51 -7.62 -3.38
N LEU A 64 15.39 -8.22 -3.81
CA LEU A 64 15.14 -8.57 -5.21
C LEU A 64 15.01 -7.31 -6.09
N GLU A 65 14.39 -6.25 -5.57
CA GLU A 65 14.27 -4.98 -6.27
C GLU A 65 15.64 -4.32 -6.43
N TYR A 66 16.46 -4.29 -5.38
CA TYR A 66 17.83 -3.80 -5.48
C TYR A 66 18.63 -4.57 -6.54
N LYS A 67 18.52 -5.91 -6.56
CA LYS A 67 19.15 -6.73 -7.59
C LYS A 67 18.66 -6.36 -8.99
N SER A 68 17.37 -6.15 -9.17
CA SER A 68 16.78 -5.75 -10.45
C SER A 68 17.29 -4.39 -10.92
N ILE A 69 17.42 -3.41 -10.03
CA ILE A 69 18.01 -2.09 -10.32
C ILE A 69 19.46 -2.26 -10.78
N ARG A 70 20.27 -3.05 -10.08
CA ARG A 70 21.66 -3.27 -10.45
C ARG A 70 21.81 -3.98 -11.81
N MET A 71 20.92 -4.93 -12.09
CA MET A 71 20.90 -5.63 -13.40
C MET A 71 20.51 -4.66 -14.53
N ALA A 72 19.51 -3.82 -14.32
CA ALA A 72 19.12 -2.81 -15.29
C ALA A 72 20.25 -1.79 -15.56
N GLN A 73 20.92 -1.31 -14.52
CA GLN A 73 22.09 -0.42 -14.67
C GLN A 73 23.24 -1.11 -15.43
N ALA A 74 23.51 -2.38 -15.17
CA ALA A 74 24.50 -3.15 -15.93
C ALA A 74 24.11 -3.30 -17.43
N GLY A 75 22.80 -3.25 -17.73
CA GLY A 75 22.25 -3.19 -19.08
C GLY A 75 22.22 -1.77 -19.69
N GLY A 76 22.74 -0.75 -18.98
CA GLY A 76 22.81 0.64 -19.49
C GLY A 76 21.67 1.54 -19.04
N ALA A 77 20.76 1.08 -18.18
CA ALA A 77 19.70 1.93 -17.63
C ALA A 77 20.27 3.06 -16.77
N LYS A 78 19.69 4.26 -16.92
CA LYS A 78 20.00 5.43 -16.10
C LYS A 78 19.36 5.30 -14.73
N LEU A 79 20.02 5.84 -13.71
CA LEU A 79 19.51 5.89 -12.36
C LEU A 79 19.49 7.33 -11.84
N ILE A 80 18.32 7.80 -11.45
CA ILE A 80 18.12 9.08 -10.77
C ILE A 80 17.65 8.82 -9.35
N VAL A 81 18.30 9.41 -8.37
CA VAL A 81 17.94 9.27 -6.96
C VAL A 81 17.62 10.61 -6.34
N LEU A 82 16.43 10.70 -5.76
CA LEU A 82 15.95 11.85 -4.99
C LEU A 82 15.95 11.44 -3.51
N ASP A 83 16.97 11.86 -2.76
CA ASP A 83 17.11 11.52 -1.34
C ASP A 83 17.93 12.62 -0.65
N PRO A 84 17.51 13.14 0.50
CA PRO A 84 18.30 14.11 1.27
C PRO A 84 19.66 13.55 1.70
N ARG A 85 19.80 12.23 1.81
CA ARG A 85 21.06 11.56 2.13
C ARG A 85 21.67 10.95 0.87
N LYS A 86 22.99 11.00 0.79
CA LYS A 86 23.72 10.25 -0.23
C LYS A 86 23.77 8.76 0.15
N SER A 87 22.65 8.07 -0.12
CA SER A 87 22.50 6.62 0.11
C SER A 87 23.38 5.81 -0.85
N GLY A 88 23.52 4.51 -0.61
CA GLY A 88 24.28 3.64 -1.53
C GLY A 88 23.74 3.59 -2.96
N ASN A 89 22.43 3.83 -3.15
CA ASN A 89 21.88 3.99 -4.49
C ASN A 89 22.26 5.35 -5.08
N ALA A 90 22.26 6.42 -4.28
CA ALA A 90 22.68 7.77 -4.71
C ALA A 90 24.17 7.81 -5.09
N GLU A 91 25.01 7.01 -4.45
CA GLU A 91 26.44 6.89 -4.83
C GLU A 91 26.63 6.29 -6.23
N SER A 92 25.73 5.43 -6.68
CA SER A 92 25.79 4.78 -7.98
C SER A 92 24.85 5.39 -9.01
N ALA A 93 24.18 6.49 -8.67
CA ALA A 93 23.24 7.17 -9.56
C ALA A 93 23.98 8.02 -10.61
N ASP A 94 23.40 8.12 -11.80
CA ASP A 94 23.81 9.09 -12.82
C ASP A 94 23.52 10.52 -12.33
N ILE A 95 22.40 10.71 -11.63
CA ILE A 95 22.03 12.00 -10.99
C ILE A 95 21.49 11.73 -9.58
N TRP A 96 22.02 12.47 -8.60
CA TRP A 96 21.49 12.54 -7.25
C TRP A 96 20.98 13.95 -6.96
N LEU A 97 19.72 14.02 -6.49
CA LEU A 97 19.04 15.27 -6.14
C LEU A 97 18.83 15.29 -4.60
N PRO A 98 19.66 16.05 -3.85
CA PRO A 98 19.59 16.14 -2.38
C PRO A 98 18.48 17.11 -1.94
N LEU A 99 17.23 16.77 -2.24
CA LEU A 99 16.09 17.64 -1.93
C LEU A 99 15.79 17.69 -0.42
N ARG A 100 15.20 18.80 0.04
CA ARG A 100 14.64 18.87 1.39
C ARG A 100 13.51 17.85 1.56
N ALA A 101 13.48 17.15 2.69
CA ALA A 101 12.44 16.18 2.99
C ALA A 101 11.04 16.82 2.90
N GLY A 102 10.06 16.11 2.30
CA GLY A 102 8.70 16.58 2.11
C GLY A 102 8.48 17.55 0.94
N THR A 103 9.48 17.72 0.06
CA THR A 103 9.38 18.62 -1.10
C THR A 103 9.23 17.89 -2.45
N ASP A 104 8.91 16.60 -2.41
CA ASP A 104 8.75 15.73 -3.59
C ASP A 104 7.73 16.28 -4.60
N ALA A 105 6.60 16.80 -4.10
CA ALA A 105 5.60 17.43 -4.96
C ALA A 105 6.16 18.65 -5.73
N ALA A 106 6.95 19.50 -5.06
CA ALA A 106 7.57 20.66 -5.70
C ALA A 106 8.62 20.22 -6.73
N MET A 107 9.43 19.21 -6.40
CA MET A 107 10.41 18.64 -7.33
C MET A 107 9.75 18.09 -8.58
N THR A 108 8.67 17.32 -8.41
CA THR A 108 7.93 16.76 -9.55
C THR A 108 7.28 17.84 -10.41
N PHE A 109 6.77 18.94 -9.81
CA PHE A 109 6.33 20.10 -10.57
C PHE A 109 7.47 20.72 -11.40
N GLY A 110 8.68 20.80 -10.86
CA GLY A 110 9.86 21.30 -11.61
C GLY A 110 10.18 20.41 -12.80
N TRP A 111 10.14 19.11 -12.65
CA TRP A 111 10.34 18.18 -13.78
C TRP A 111 9.25 18.32 -14.83
N LEU A 112 7.99 18.37 -14.42
CA LEU A 112 6.85 18.57 -15.31
C LEU A 112 6.95 19.93 -16.04
N ASN A 113 7.44 20.98 -15.37
CA ASN A 113 7.64 22.28 -15.99
C ASN A 113 8.65 22.20 -17.14
N VAL A 114 9.81 21.57 -16.93
CA VAL A 114 10.81 21.37 -17.99
C VAL A 114 10.22 20.52 -19.13
N ILE A 115 9.57 19.41 -18.80
CA ILE A 115 8.99 18.49 -19.80
C ILE A 115 7.95 19.20 -20.68
N LEU A 116 7.13 20.07 -20.10
CA LEU A 116 6.11 20.81 -20.83
C LEU A 116 6.73 21.94 -21.67
N GLU A 117 7.66 22.74 -21.12
CA GLU A 117 8.28 23.86 -21.82
C GLU A 117 9.18 23.40 -22.98
N GLU A 118 9.81 22.23 -22.85
CA GLU A 118 10.68 21.66 -23.89
C GLU A 118 9.95 20.63 -24.77
N GLU A 119 8.64 20.49 -24.59
CA GLU A 119 7.76 19.55 -25.33
C GLU A 119 8.25 18.08 -25.31
N LEU A 120 8.88 17.64 -24.21
CA LEU A 120 9.42 16.29 -24.02
C LEU A 120 8.35 15.27 -23.60
N TYR A 121 7.06 15.59 -23.72
CA TYR A 121 5.96 14.69 -23.36
C TYR A 121 5.42 13.95 -24.59
N ASP A 122 4.78 12.81 -24.36
CA ASP A 122 4.11 12.00 -25.37
C ASP A 122 2.77 12.67 -25.76
N LYS A 123 2.80 13.42 -26.86
CA LYS A 123 1.64 14.18 -27.36
C LYS A 123 0.48 13.27 -27.77
N GLU A 124 0.76 12.09 -28.23
CA GLU A 124 -0.23 11.11 -28.68
C GLU A 124 -0.94 10.49 -27.47
N PHE A 125 -0.19 10.02 -26.48
CA PHE A 125 -0.74 9.53 -25.23
C PHE A 125 -1.57 10.61 -24.51
N VAL A 126 -1.07 11.84 -24.44
CA VAL A 126 -1.78 12.95 -23.81
C VAL A 126 -3.11 13.23 -24.49
N ARG A 127 -3.13 13.27 -25.82
CA ARG A 127 -4.35 13.51 -26.61
C ARG A 127 -5.40 12.41 -26.40
N ASP A 128 -4.97 11.15 -26.42
CA ASP A 128 -5.88 10.00 -26.52
C ASP A 128 -6.28 9.43 -25.15
N TRP A 129 -5.42 9.59 -24.13
CA TRP A 129 -5.60 8.89 -22.85
C TRP A 129 -5.66 9.81 -21.62
N THR A 130 -5.60 11.14 -21.78
CA THR A 130 -5.67 12.05 -20.65
C THR A 130 -6.84 13.02 -20.73
N HIS A 131 -7.26 13.51 -19.56
CA HIS A 131 -8.27 14.54 -19.44
C HIS A 131 -7.77 15.71 -18.58
N GLY A 132 -8.10 16.96 -19.00
CA GLY A 132 -7.75 18.16 -18.23
C GLY A 132 -6.29 18.61 -18.40
N PHE A 133 -5.63 18.24 -19.49
CA PHE A 133 -4.22 18.59 -19.74
C PHE A 133 -3.96 20.11 -19.69
N ASP A 134 -4.81 20.94 -20.31
CA ASP A 134 -4.59 22.40 -20.36
C ASP A 134 -4.63 23.03 -18.96
N GLN A 135 -5.58 22.63 -18.13
CA GLN A 135 -5.69 23.11 -16.74
C GLN A 135 -4.48 22.63 -15.91
N PHE A 136 -4.05 21.39 -16.12
CA PHE A 136 -2.88 20.82 -15.48
C PHE A 136 -1.60 21.57 -15.90
N ALA A 137 -1.40 21.80 -17.21
CA ALA A 137 -0.25 22.53 -17.72
C ALA A 137 -0.21 23.99 -17.20
N ALA A 138 -1.35 24.65 -17.13
CA ALA A 138 -1.46 25.98 -16.54
C ALA A 138 -1.05 25.99 -15.06
N ARG A 139 -1.37 24.93 -14.30
CA ARG A 139 -0.94 24.75 -12.91
C ARG A 139 0.56 24.49 -12.80
N VAL A 140 1.11 23.63 -13.66
CA VAL A 140 2.55 23.31 -13.69
C VAL A 140 3.40 24.57 -13.96
N ARG A 141 2.99 25.42 -14.90
CA ARG A 141 3.69 26.69 -15.22
C ARG A 141 3.82 27.66 -14.04
N GLN A 142 3.03 27.50 -12.98
CA GLN A 142 3.18 28.28 -11.75
C GLN A 142 4.40 27.85 -10.91
N TYR A 143 5.11 26.78 -11.30
CA TYR A 143 6.28 26.27 -10.63
C TYR A 143 7.52 26.30 -11.53
N PRO A 144 8.01 27.50 -11.91
CA PRO A 144 9.25 27.62 -12.65
C PRO A 144 10.44 27.13 -11.79
N LEU A 145 11.54 26.74 -12.45
CA LEU A 145 12.68 26.09 -11.79
C LEU A 145 13.24 26.88 -10.61
N ASP A 146 13.33 28.22 -10.71
CA ASP A 146 13.81 29.07 -9.61
C ASP A 146 12.94 28.96 -8.35
N ARG A 147 11.63 28.87 -8.53
CA ARG A 147 10.69 28.64 -7.41
C ARG A 147 10.90 27.26 -6.81
N VAL A 148 11.02 26.25 -7.66
CA VAL A 148 11.24 24.86 -7.22
C VAL A 148 12.57 24.73 -6.49
N ALA A 149 13.65 25.33 -7.01
CA ALA A 149 14.97 25.34 -6.37
C ALA A 149 14.92 25.97 -4.97
N LYS A 150 14.21 27.08 -4.79
CA LYS A 150 14.02 27.69 -3.46
C LYS A 150 13.30 26.77 -2.48
N ILE A 151 12.29 26.02 -2.93
CA ILE A 151 11.51 25.09 -2.11
C ILE A 151 12.36 23.86 -1.77
N THR A 152 12.96 23.24 -2.77
CA THR A 152 13.65 21.96 -2.64
C THR A 152 15.07 22.07 -2.11
N GLY A 153 15.73 23.20 -2.32
CA GLY A 153 17.14 23.41 -2.02
C GLY A 153 18.10 22.83 -3.07
N VAL A 154 17.59 22.38 -4.20
CA VAL A 154 18.38 21.76 -5.28
C VAL A 154 18.63 22.79 -6.39
N ASP A 155 19.82 22.73 -6.98
CA ASP A 155 20.22 23.59 -8.12
C ASP A 155 19.24 23.45 -9.29
N PRO A 156 18.76 24.55 -9.89
CA PRO A 156 17.78 24.51 -10.99
C PRO A 156 18.32 23.81 -12.24
N GLY A 157 19.62 23.91 -12.52
CA GLY A 157 20.27 23.23 -13.65
C GLY A 157 20.27 21.71 -13.45
N LEU A 158 20.51 21.26 -12.22
CA LEU A 158 20.47 19.84 -11.87
C LEU A 158 19.04 19.28 -11.93
N ILE A 159 18.03 20.08 -11.51
CA ILE A 159 16.61 19.73 -11.67
C ILE A 159 16.25 19.53 -13.15
N ALA A 160 16.65 20.49 -14.01
CA ALA A 160 16.40 20.40 -15.43
C ALA A 160 17.10 19.21 -16.09
N GLN A 161 18.35 18.94 -15.72
CA GLN A 161 19.11 17.81 -16.23
C GLN A 161 18.44 16.48 -15.89
N ALA A 162 17.94 16.33 -14.66
CA ALA A 162 17.24 15.11 -14.23
C ALA A 162 15.91 14.93 -14.98
N ALA A 163 15.14 16.00 -15.16
CA ALA A 163 13.88 15.97 -15.91
C ALA A 163 14.09 15.53 -17.38
N ARG A 164 15.10 16.08 -18.06
CA ARG A 164 15.46 15.67 -19.43
C ARG A 164 15.92 14.23 -19.46
N MET A 165 16.83 13.84 -18.56
CA MET A 165 17.29 12.44 -18.47
C MET A 165 16.14 11.46 -18.31
N TYR A 166 15.16 11.78 -17.48
CA TYR A 166 13.96 10.94 -17.30
C TYR A 166 13.14 10.87 -18.59
N ALA A 167 12.83 12.00 -19.22
CA ALA A 167 11.94 12.04 -20.38
C ALA A 167 12.59 11.43 -21.65
N GLU A 168 13.89 11.63 -21.84
CA GLU A 168 14.63 11.16 -23.02
C GLU A 168 14.99 9.66 -22.94
N ASN A 169 14.93 9.05 -21.77
CA ASN A 169 15.25 7.63 -21.58
C ASN A 169 14.00 6.79 -21.24
N ALA A 170 12.93 6.99 -22.00
CA ALA A 170 11.74 6.13 -21.91
C ALA A 170 12.02 4.74 -22.55
N PRO A 171 11.43 3.65 -22.07
CA PRO A 171 10.51 3.58 -20.94
C PRO A 171 11.22 3.74 -19.58
N ALA A 172 10.55 4.45 -18.66
CA ALA A 172 11.10 4.76 -17.35
C ALA A 172 10.20 4.26 -16.22
N ALA A 173 10.81 3.73 -15.16
CA ALA A 173 10.13 3.18 -13.99
C ALA A 173 10.36 4.05 -12.75
N ILE A 174 9.30 4.27 -11.97
CA ILE A 174 9.35 4.94 -10.67
C ILE A 174 8.80 3.97 -9.61
N PRO A 175 9.65 3.09 -9.04
CA PRO A 175 9.21 2.14 -8.02
C PRO A 175 8.60 2.86 -6.82
N TRP A 176 7.60 2.23 -6.23
CA TRP A 176 6.95 2.75 -5.04
C TRP A 176 7.91 2.81 -3.84
N SER A 177 7.76 3.86 -3.03
CA SER A 177 8.44 4.01 -1.75
C SER A 177 7.48 4.54 -0.68
N PRO A 178 7.53 4.05 0.56
CA PRO A 178 6.67 4.53 1.64
C PRO A 178 6.92 6.01 1.99
N ILE A 179 8.08 6.56 1.66
CA ILE A 179 8.41 7.96 1.94
C ILE A 179 7.45 8.91 1.24
N THR A 180 7.01 8.60 0.03
CA THR A 180 6.03 9.43 -0.69
C THR A 180 4.67 9.41 0.01
N ASP A 181 4.28 8.29 0.63
CA ASP A 181 3.06 8.18 1.43
C ASP A 181 3.15 8.88 2.79
N GLN A 182 4.34 8.94 3.39
CA GLN A 182 4.58 9.39 4.76
C GLN A 182 4.95 10.87 4.88
N GLN A 183 4.45 11.72 4.00
CA GLN A 183 4.67 13.17 4.04
C GLN A 183 3.36 13.96 3.99
N VAL A 184 3.37 15.19 4.47
CA VAL A 184 2.17 16.06 4.55
C VAL A 184 1.51 16.27 3.19
N SER A 185 2.30 16.39 2.13
CA SER A 185 1.82 16.58 0.75
C SER A 185 1.71 15.29 -0.06
N SER A 186 1.60 14.12 0.60
CA SER A 186 1.71 12.81 -0.05
C SER A 186 0.75 12.62 -1.22
N THR A 187 -0.54 12.91 -1.04
CA THR A 187 -1.56 12.80 -2.10
C THR A 187 -1.19 13.64 -3.34
N SER A 188 -0.67 14.85 -3.13
CA SER A 188 -0.22 15.72 -4.23
C SER A 188 1.04 15.18 -4.91
N ALA A 189 2.02 14.71 -4.13
CA ALA A 189 3.25 14.15 -4.66
C ALA A 189 2.98 12.91 -5.53
N ILE A 190 2.16 11.99 -5.02
CA ILE A 190 1.79 10.76 -5.75
C ILE A 190 1.02 11.11 -7.02
N ARG A 191 0.04 12.03 -6.95
CA ARG A 191 -0.73 12.45 -8.12
C ARG A 191 0.15 13.06 -9.21
N LEU A 192 1.16 13.84 -8.82
CA LEU A 192 2.14 14.41 -9.75
C LEU A 192 3.06 13.34 -10.34
N GLN A 193 3.46 12.33 -9.57
CA GLN A 193 4.20 11.18 -10.10
C GLN A 193 3.37 10.38 -11.11
N VAL A 194 2.08 10.17 -10.86
CA VAL A 194 1.17 9.53 -11.84
C VAL A 194 1.07 10.38 -13.11
N ALA A 195 0.90 11.70 -12.98
CA ALA A 195 0.87 12.60 -14.13
C ALA A 195 2.20 12.60 -14.90
N LEU A 196 3.34 12.58 -14.20
CA LEU A 196 4.67 12.48 -14.81
C LEU A 196 4.80 11.21 -15.67
N LYS A 197 4.41 10.06 -15.12
CA LYS A 197 4.40 8.77 -15.84
C LYS A 197 3.48 8.80 -17.06
N ALA A 198 2.29 9.39 -16.92
CA ALA A 198 1.31 9.51 -18.00
C ALA A 198 1.81 10.41 -19.13
N LEU A 199 2.31 11.63 -18.79
CA LEU A 199 2.78 12.56 -19.80
C LEU A 199 3.99 12.04 -20.61
N THR A 200 4.78 11.16 -20.02
CA THR A 200 5.96 10.59 -20.69
C THR A 200 5.72 9.19 -21.28
N GLY A 201 4.44 8.75 -21.39
CA GLY A 201 4.08 7.50 -22.03
C GLY A 201 4.58 6.25 -21.28
N ASN A 202 4.80 6.33 -19.96
CA ASN A 202 5.36 5.24 -19.17
C ASN A 202 4.29 4.37 -18.46
N ILE A 203 3.01 4.50 -18.84
CA ILE A 203 1.90 3.70 -18.27
C ILE A 203 1.57 2.55 -19.20
N ASP A 204 1.45 1.35 -18.64
CA ASP A 204 1.15 0.07 -19.29
C ASP A 204 2.11 -0.29 -20.44
N VAL A 205 3.38 0.03 -20.24
CA VAL A 205 4.45 -0.31 -21.20
C VAL A 205 5.55 -1.12 -20.52
N ARG A 206 6.15 -2.05 -21.24
CA ARG A 206 7.28 -2.83 -20.76
C ARG A 206 8.47 -1.89 -20.45
N GLY A 207 9.01 -2.01 -19.25
CA GLY A 207 10.06 -1.11 -18.73
C GLY A 207 9.55 0.17 -18.09
N GLY A 208 8.24 0.39 -18.09
CA GLY A 208 7.54 1.45 -17.35
C GLY A 208 6.72 0.87 -16.21
N GLU A 209 5.49 1.36 -16.07
CA GLU A 209 4.53 0.99 -15.03
C GLU A 209 3.49 0.03 -15.59
N MET A 210 3.64 -1.25 -15.35
CA MET A 210 2.71 -2.27 -15.83
C MET A 210 1.41 -2.28 -15.03
N LEU A 211 0.27 -2.26 -15.72
CA LEU A 211 -1.04 -2.41 -15.11
C LEU A 211 -1.31 -3.89 -14.84
N VAL A 212 -1.14 -4.31 -13.59
CA VAL A 212 -1.33 -5.70 -13.16
C VAL A 212 -2.76 -5.90 -12.70
N GLY A 213 -3.51 -6.75 -13.41
CA GLY A 213 -4.89 -7.09 -13.09
C GLY A 213 -5.07 -7.91 -11.82
N PHE A 214 -6.29 -7.88 -11.27
CA PHE A 214 -6.72 -8.92 -10.33
C PHE A 214 -6.87 -10.23 -11.10
N ASN A 215 -6.51 -11.31 -10.44
CA ASN A 215 -6.77 -12.62 -10.99
C ASN A 215 -8.23 -12.99 -10.70
N PRO A 216 -9.13 -13.02 -11.70
CA PRO A 216 -10.54 -13.34 -11.49
C PRO A 216 -10.76 -14.80 -11.10
N SER A 217 -9.75 -15.63 -11.30
CA SER A 217 -9.77 -17.05 -10.92
C SER A 217 -9.46 -17.28 -9.44
N ILE A 218 -9.21 -16.22 -8.67
CA ILE A 218 -8.98 -16.29 -7.23
C ILE A 218 -10.06 -15.50 -6.52
N ARG A 219 -10.75 -16.12 -5.57
CA ARG A 219 -11.76 -15.45 -4.76
C ARG A 219 -11.20 -14.19 -4.11
N SER A 220 -11.90 -13.09 -4.27
CA SER A 220 -11.45 -11.77 -3.85
C SER A 220 -11.36 -11.62 -2.32
N ASP A 221 -10.57 -10.66 -1.86
CA ASP A 221 -10.53 -10.31 -0.43
C ASP A 221 -11.89 -9.81 0.05
N THR A 222 -12.65 -9.10 -0.78
CA THR A 222 -14.00 -8.61 -0.44
C THR A 222 -14.96 -9.74 -0.09
N GLU A 223 -14.91 -10.86 -0.85
CA GLU A 223 -15.70 -12.05 -0.56
C GLU A 223 -15.21 -12.75 0.69
N LEU A 224 -13.90 -12.88 0.88
CA LEU A 224 -13.31 -13.44 2.09
C LEU A 224 -13.73 -12.66 3.33
N GLU A 225 -13.68 -11.34 3.26
CA GLU A 225 -13.92 -10.42 4.38
C GLU A 225 -15.40 -10.24 4.73
N LEU A 226 -16.33 -10.72 3.90
CA LEU A 226 -17.78 -10.54 4.08
C LEU A 226 -18.20 -9.08 4.34
N HIS A 227 -17.73 -8.14 3.52
CA HIS A 227 -18.01 -6.71 3.67
C HIS A 227 -19.50 -6.37 3.78
N GLY A 228 -20.37 -7.14 3.12
CA GLY A 228 -21.81 -6.95 3.17
C GLY A 228 -22.45 -7.29 4.52
N SER A 229 -21.75 -8.01 5.40
CA SER A 229 -22.28 -8.43 6.70
C SER A 229 -22.29 -7.33 7.75
N LEU A 230 -21.45 -6.27 7.57
CA LEU A 230 -21.42 -5.15 8.51
C LEU A 230 -22.59 -4.19 8.21
N PRO A 231 -23.51 -3.94 9.19
CA PRO A 231 -24.63 -3.03 8.99
C PRO A 231 -24.18 -1.59 8.74
N ASN A 232 -24.93 -0.84 7.91
CA ASN A 232 -24.62 0.55 7.58
C ASN A 232 -24.56 1.47 8.81
N GLU A 233 -25.39 1.21 9.82
CA GLU A 233 -25.34 1.93 11.10
C GLU A 233 -24.00 1.75 11.83
N GLN A 234 -23.39 0.57 11.69
CA GLN A 234 -22.08 0.31 12.28
C GLN A 234 -20.96 0.93 11.41
N LYS A 235 -21.06 0.85 10.08
CA LYS A 235 -20.12 1.52 9.17
C LYS A 235 -20.03 3.03 9.46
N ALA A 236 -21.17 3.67 9.75
CA ALA A 236 -21.24 5.09 10.08
C ALA A 236 -20.51 5.45 11.39
N LYS A 237 -20.24 4.47 12.27
CA LYS A 237 -19.51 4.67 13.54
C LYS A 237 -18.00 4.53 13.40
N GLN A 238 -17.48 4.31 12.17
CA GLN A 238 -16.06 4.11 11.97
C GLN A 238 -15.23 5.30 12.42
N LEU A 239 -14.29 5.06 13.32
CA LEU A 239 -13.46 6.11 13.94
C LEU A 239 -12.55 6.82 12.95
N GLY A 240 -12.62 8.14 12.94
CA GLY A 240 -11.84 9.00 12.06
C GLY A 240 -12.41 9.21 10.66
N ALA A 241 -13.56 8.62 10.32
CA ALA A 241 -14.15 8.72 8.99
C ALA A 241 -14.51 10.15 8.56
N ASP A 242 -14.83 11.03 9.52
CA ASP A 242 -15.18 12.43 9.25
C ASP A 242 -13.96 13.29 8.90
N GLN A 243 -12.80 13.02 9.52
CA GLN A 243 -11.58 13.78 9.34
C GLN A 243 -10.65 13.19 8.27
N PHE A 244 -10.63 11.86 8.16
CA PHE A 244 -9.71 11.11 7.30
C PHE A 244 -10.46 10.05 6.47
N PRO A 245 -11.33 10.47 5.54
CA PRO A 245 -12.26 9.54 4.88
C PRO A 245 -11.61 8.55 3.91
N VAL A 246 -10.41 8.80 3.40
CA VAL A 246 -9.83 8.12 2.21
C VAL A 246 -9.90 6.58 2.27
N PHE A 247 -9.65 5.97 3.42
CA PHE A 247 -9.69 4.50 3.57
C PHE A 247 -10.92 3.98 4.29
N THR A 248 -11.80 4.85 4.74
CA THR A 248 -12.96 4.49 5.52
C THR A 248 -14.10 3.99 4.63
N TYR A 249 -15.12 3.40 5.24
CA TYR A 249 -16.35 3.05 4.49
C TYR A 249 -16.92 4.24 3.75
N ARG A 250 -16.99 5.41 4.42
CA ARG A 250 -17.49 6.66 3.82
C ARG A 250 -16.69 7.09 2.58
N GLY A 251 -15.37 7.05 2.67
CA GLY A 251 -14.50 7.44 1.55
C GLY A 251 -14.57 6.46 0.38
N MET A 252 -14.64 5.16 0.68
CA MET A 252 -14.73 4.13 -0.34
C MET A 252 -16.09 4.14 -1.05
N GLU A 253 -17.17 4.43 -0.36
CA GLU A 253 -18.49 4.60 -0.97
C GLU A 253 -18.51 5.81 -1.92
N SER A 254 -17.96 6.95 -1.48
CA SER A 254 -17.82 8.15 -2.33
C SER A 254 -16.93 7.89 -3.55
N LEU A 255 -15.86 7.12 -3.40
CA LEU A 255 -15.01 6.71 -4.52
C LEU A 255 -15.77 5.77 -5.47
N GLY A 256 -16.56 4.86 -4.93
CA GLY A 256 -17.42 3.96 -5.72
C GLY A 256 -18.39 4.73 -6.60
N ASP A 257 -19.07 5.73 -6.04
CA ASP A 257 -19.99 6.59 -6.81
C ASP A 257 -19.25 7.37 -7.91
N ALA A 258 -18.07 7.92 -7.58
CA ALA A 258 -17.26 8.65 -8.56
C ALA A 258 -16.77 7.73 -9.70
N THR A 259 -16.31 6.51 -9.38
CA THR A 259 -15.85 5.56 -10.40
C THR A 259 -17.01 5.04 -11.26
N GLU A 260 -18.18 4.83 -10.69
CA GLU A 260 -19.38 4.46 -11.43
C GLU A 260 -19.79 5.53 -12.45
N ASN A 261 -19.76 6.79 -12.05
CA ASN A 261 -20.07 7.91 -12.94
C ASN A 261 -19.07 8.07 -14.10
N VAL A 262 -17.80 7.77 -13.88
CA VAL A 262 -16.75 7.94 -14.91
C VAL A 262 -16.56 6.68 -15.75
N TRP A 263 -16.61 5.50 -15.13
CA TRP A 263 -16.21 4.24 -15.75
C TRP A 263 -17.38 3.25 -15.95
N GLY A 264 -18.58 3.59 -15.47
CA GLY A 264 -19.74 2.69 -15.50
C GLY A 264 -19.64 1.51 -14.51
N SER A 265 -18.69 1.55 -13.58
CA SER A 265 -18.47 0.48 -12.60
C SER A 265 -17.97 1.03 -11.26
N ARG A 266 -18.45 0.45 -10.17
CA ARG A 266 -18.00 0.79 -8.80
C ARG A 266 -16.72 0.05 -8.47
N TRP A 267 -15.61 0.76 -8.46
CA TRP A 267 -14.29 0.17 -8.20
C TRP A 267 -13.79 0.36 -6.77
N ALA A 268 -14.65 0.67 -5.83
CA ALA A 268 -14.30 0.91 -4.44
C ALA A 268 -13.52 -0.26 -3.78
N ASN A 269 -13.80 -1.49 -4.19
CA ASN A 269 -13.24 -2.70 -3.57
C ASN A 269 -11.87 -3.11 -4.11
N LEU A 270 -11.24 -2.30 -4.94
CA LEU A 270 -10.02 -2.66 -5.65
C LEU A 270 -8.73 -2.29 -4.91
N ILE A 271 -8.80 -1.72 -3.72
CA ILE A 271 -7.62 -1.29 -2.98
C ILE A 271 -7.39 -2.26 -1.82
N MET A 272 -6.26 -2.93 -1.81
CA MET A 272 -5.79 -3.69 -0.66
C MET A 272 -5.73 -2.76 0.56
N GLY A 273 -6.40 -3.13 1.65
CA GLY A 273 -6.41 -2.31 2.85
C GLY A 273 -7.49 -1.22 2.92
N CYS A 274 -8.53 -1.26 2.09
CA CYS A 274 -9.70 -0.39 2.23
C CYS A 274 -10.49 -0.64 3.51
N TYR A 275 -11.42 0.28 3.79
CA TYR A 275 -12.37 0.17 4.91
C TYR A 275 -11.70 0.13 6.28
N MET A 276 -10.55 0.82 6.43
CA MET A 276 -9.83 0.96 7.69
C MET A 276 -10.27 2.20 8.45
N ALA A 277 -10.37 2.08 9.77
CA ALA A 277 -10.44 3.24 10.64
C ALA A 277 -9.09 3.98 10.68
N ASN A 278 -9.11 5.26 11.00
CA ASN A 278 -7.86 6.00 11.21
C ASN A 278 -7.21 5.57 12.54
N PRO A 279 -5.98 5.03 12.54
CA PRO A 279 -5.36 4.52 13.76
C PRO A 279 -5.25 5.55 14.88
N MET A 280 -4.92 6.81 14.57
CA MET A 280 -4.79 7.86 15.61
C MET A 280 -6.13 8.25 16.21
N ALA A 281 -7.23 8.18 15.43
CA ALA A 281 -8.58 8.36 15.94
C ALA A 281 -9.00 7.18 16.85
N VAL A 282 -8.64 5.95 16.48
CA VAL A 282 -8.88 4.76 17.31
C VAL A 282 -8.11 4.86 18.63
N PHE A 283 -6.82 5.19 18.62
CA PHE A 283 -6.04 5.35 19.87
C PHE A 283 -6.56 6.50 20.75
N LYS A 284 -7.04 7.58 20.14
CA LYS A 284 -7.71 8.65 20.90
C LYS A 284 -8.99 8.14 21.57
N ALA A 285 -9.82 7.38 20.85
CA ALA A 285 -11.04 6.81 21.40
C ALA A 285 -10.76 5.77 22.50
N MET A 286 -9.73 4.96 22.32
CA MET A 286 -9.26 4.00 23.34
C MET A 286 -8.88 4.73 24.65
N ALA A 287 -8.12 5.83 24.55
CA ALA A 287 -7.67 6.57 25.73
C ALA A 287 -8.79 7.35 26.42
N ASN A 288 -9.73 7.93 25.68
CA ASN A 288 -10.68 8.92 26.20
C ASN A 288 -12.14 8.44 26.19
N SER A 289 -12.43 7.29 25.60
CA SER A 289 -13.81 6.78 25.38
C SER A 289 -14.69 7.73 24.55
N ASP A 290 -14.10 8.55 23.67
CA ASP A 290 -14.76 9.55 22.84
C ASP A 290 -14.51 9.27 21.34
N PRO A 291 -15.54 9.15 20.51
CA PRO A 291 -16.99 9.38 20.72
C PRO A 291 -17.72 8.20 21.40
N TYR A 292 -17.06 7.07 21.58
CA TYR A 292 -17.58 5.91 22.31
C TYR A 292 -16.41 5.04 22.82
N PRO A 293 -16.62 4.22 23.86
CA PRO A 293 -15.57 3.37 24.41
C PRO A 293 -15.19 2.25 23.43
N VAL A 294 -13.89 2.05 23.23
CA VAL A 294 -13.32 0.83 22.65
C VAL A 294 -12.96 -0.08 23.82
N LYS A 295 -13.40 -1.35 23.79
CA LYS A 295 -13.33 -2.24 24.94
C LYS A 295 -12.31 -3.36 24.81
N ALA A 296 -11.98 -3.75 23.59
CA ALA A 296 -11.00 -4.80 23.34
C ALA A 296 -10.05 -4.40 22.20
N PHE A 297 -8.79 -4.77 22.34
CA PHE A 297 -7.77 -4.55 21.33
C PHE A 297 -7.04 -5.86 21.01
N PHE A 298 -6.98 -6.20 19.72
CA PHE A 298 -6.27 -7.37 19.22
C PHE A 298 -5.09 -6.91 18.39
N ALA A 299 -3.87 -7.19 18.83
CA ALA A 299 -2.62 -6.92 18.10
C ALA A 299 -2.15 -8.20 17.38
N PHE A 300 -2.26 -8.24 16.06
CA PHE A 300 -1.75 -9.35 15.25
C PHE A 300 -0.48 -8.97 14.54
N ALA A 301 0.66 -9.59 14.91
CA ALA A 301 1.99 -9.33 14.38
C ALA A 301 2.28 -7.80 14.30
N ASN A 302 1.94 -7.09 15.36
CA ASN A 302 2.00 -5.63 15.39
C ASN A 302 2.42 -5.10 16.75
N ASN A 303 3.65 -4.61 16.82
CA ASN A 303 4.12 -3.89 17.99
C ASN A 303 3.57 -2.45 18.02
N THR A 304 2.28 -2.32 18.26
CA THR A 304 1.50 -1.07 18.19
C THR A 304 2.13 0.06 19.00
N LEU A 305 2.60 -0.22 20.20
CA LEU A 305 3.21 0.76 21.09
C LEU A 305 4.44 1.43 20.48
N MET A 306 5.19 0.71 19.64
CA MET A 306 6.42 1.18 19.00
C MET A 306 6.24 1.63 17.55
N SER A 307 5.16 1.16 16.87
CA SER A 307 4.99 1.35 15.43
C SER A 307 4.28 2.64 15.05
N TYR A 308 3.58 3.27 15.97
CA TYR A 308 2.84 4.51 15.73
C TYR A 308 3.39 5.69 16.53
N ALA A 309 3.11 6.90 16.07
CA ALA A 309 3.52 8.13 16.74
C ALA A 309 2.76 8.35 18.06
N ASN A 310 3.38 9.10 18.99
CA ASN A 310 2.82 9.44 20.31
C ASN A 310 2.57 8.20 21.20
N THR A 311 3.66 7.53 21.55
CA THR A 311 3.68 6.32 22.39
C THR A 311 2.89 6.46 23.69
N GLN A 312 2.93 7.63 24.36
CA GLN A 312 2.15 7.86 25.58
C GLN A 312 0.66 7.71 25.36
N ARG A 313 0.11 8.32 24.29
CA ARG A 313 -1.32 8.19 23.96
C ARG A 313 -1.72 6.74 23.66
N ILE A 314 -0.83 5.99 23.00
CA ILE A 314 -1.08 4.59 22.69
C ILE A 314 -1.07 3.77 23.97
N TYR A 315 -0.11 4.02 24.86
CA TYR A 315 -0.03 3.38 26.17
C TYR A 315 -1.29 3.64 26.98
N ASP A 316 -1.70 4.91 27.12
CA ASP A 316 -2.92 5.29 27.83
C ASP A 316 -4.16 4.61 27.23
N GLY A 317 -4.19 4.53 25.88
CA GLY A 317 -5.26 3.83 25.17
C GLY A 317 -5.28 2.33 25.45
N LEU A 318 -4.15 1.68 25.42
CA LEU A 318 -4.03 0.24 25.74
C LEU A 318 -4.43 -0.04 27.19
N MET A 319 -3.91 0.72 28.14
CA MET A 319 -4.21 0.56 29.57
C MET A 319 -5.68 0.85 29.95
N ASN A 320 -6.45 1.47 29.06
CA ASN A 320 -7.89 1.71 29.25
C ASN A 320 -8.78 0.64 28.60
N GLN A 321 -8.19 -0.45 28.08
CA GLN A 321 -8.96 -1.54 27.49
C GLN A 321 -9.37 -2.56 28.55
N ASP A 322 -10.56 -3.16 28.37
CA ASP A 322 -11.02 -4.29 29.19
C ASP A 322 -10.33 -5.60 28.80
N LEU A 323 -9.80 -5.69 27.57
CA LEU A 323 -9.09 -6.86 27.04
C LEU A 323 -8.06 -6.48 25.98
N ILE A 324 -6.83 -6.95 26.15
CA ILE A 324 -5.77 -6.87 25.15
C ILE A 324 -5.29 -8.28 24.81
N VAL A 325 -5.33 -8.65 23.55
CA VAL A 325 -4.79 -9.92 23.04
C VAL A 325 -3.68 -9.63 22.05
N ALA A 326 -2.51 -10.21 22.24
CA ALA A 326 -1.40 -10.17 21.29
C ALA A 326 -1.19 -11.55 20.66
N TYR A 327 -1.10 -11.59 19.34
CA TYR A 327 -0.70 -12.76 18.56
C TYR A 327 0.65 -12.41 17.92
N GLU A 328 1.73 -12.96 18.47
CA GLU A 328 3.09 -12.48 18.19
C GLU A 328 4.12 -13.62 18.24
N HIS A 329 5.26 -13.39 17.57
CA HIS A 329 6.42 -14.27 17.59
C HIS A 329 7.36 -14.01 18.77
N MET A 330 7.34 -12.79 19.28
CA MET A 330 8.27 -12.32 20.34
C MET A 330 7.51 -11.51 21.37
N MET A 331 8.02 -11.46 22.59
CA MET A 331 7.55 -10.55 23.63
C MET A 331 7.93 -9.11 23.27
N THR A 332 7.07 -8.47 22.49
CA THR A 332 7.20 -7.04 22.16
C THR A 332 6.67 -6.18 23.30
N PRO A 333 7.04 -4.88 23.39
CA PRO A 333 6.43 -3.97 24.37
C PRO A 333 4.91 -3.92 24.36
N THR A 334 4.28 -4.16 23.20
CA THR A 334 2.80 -4.28 23.11
C THR A 334 2.34 -5.61 23.72
N ALA A 335 3.04 -6.70 23.46
CA ALA A 335 2.70 -8.02 24.02
C ALA A 335 2.88 -8.07 25.54
N GLU A 336 3.86 -7.33 26.10
CA GLU A 336 4.06 -7.21 27.55
C GLU A 336 2.88 -6.54 28.28
N LEU A 337 2.08 -5.73 27.55
CA LEU A 337 0.86 -5.10 28.10
C LEU A 337 -0.40 -5.93 27.88
N ALA A 338 -0.32 -7.05 27.17
CA ALA A 338 -1.48 -7.84 26.82
C ALA A 338 -1.91 -8.76 27.98
N ASP A 339 -3.23 -8.96 28.11
CA ASP A 339 -3.82 -9.94 29.05
C ASP A 339 -3.56 -11.38 28.56
N TYR A 340 -3.51 -11.57 27.23
CA TYR A 340 -3.19 -12.85 26.60
C TYR A 340 -2.19 -12.67 25.49
N VAL A 341 -1.12 -13.45 25.52
CA VAL A 341 -0.14 -13.55 24.43
C VAL A 341 -0.25 -14.93 23.81
N LEU A 342 -0.59 -14.98 22.54
CA LEU A 342 -0.74 -16.19 21.76
C LEU A 342 0.47 -16.34 20.83
N PRO A 343 1.18 -17.48 20.88
CA PRO A 343 2.33 -17.70 20.01
C PRO A 343 1.86 -17.90 18.56
N GLY A 344 2.29 -16.98 17.68
CA GLY A 344 1.93 -16.97 16.27
C GLY A 344 2.87 -17.80 15.41
N ASP A 345 2.37 -18.27 14.27
CA ASP A 345 3.13 -18.97 13.25
C ASP A 345 3.99 -18.02 12.40
N SER A 346 5.12 -18.51 11.91
CA SER A 346 5.99 -17.81 10.97
C SER A 346 5.62 -18.11 9.51
N TRP A 347 6.23 -17.37 8.56
CA TRP A 347 5.99 -17.57 7.13
C TRP A 347 6.47 -18.94 6.59
N LEU A 348 7.37 -19.63 7.31
CA LEU A 348 7.81 -20.98 6.97
C LEU A 348 6.81 -22.06 7.43
N GLU A 349 5.93 -21.70 8.34
CA GLU A 349 5.01 -22.61 9.04
C GLU A 349 3.60 -22.57 8.42
N ARG A 350 3.41 -21.82 7.34
CA ARG A 350 2.12 -21.67 6.62
C ARG A 350 2.28 -21.51 5.12
N PRO A 351 1.25 -21.88 4.32
CA PRO A 351 1.22 -21.60 2.90
C PRO A 351 1.03 -20.11 2.62
N SER A 352 1.53 -19.62 1.47
CA SER A 352 1.37 -18.23 1.05
C SER A 352 1.25 -18.10 -0.47
N MET A 353 0.40 -17.18 -0.92
CA MET A 353 0.25 -16.76 -2.33
C MET A 353 0.77 -15.35 -2.60
N MET A 354 1.31 -14.64 -1.59
CA MET A 354 1.59 -13.20 -1.73
C MET A 354 2.80 -12.87 -2.61
N ALA A 355 3.88 -13.60 -2.45
CA ALA A 355 5.15 -13.32 -3.15
C ALA A 355 5.56 -14.46 -4.10
N GLY A 356 4.59 -15.22 -4.57
CA GLY A 356 4.74 -16.49 -5.25
C GLY A 356 4.08 -17.59 -4.46
N LEU A 357 4.06 -18.80 -5.01
CA LEU A 357 3.56 -19.95 -4.29
C LEU A 357 4.62 -20.44 -3.31
N SER A 358 4.25 -20.54 -2.06
CA SER A 358 5.08 -21.11 -0.99
C SER A 358 4.20 -22.00 -0.14
N ASP A 359 4.50 -23.28 -0.11
CA ASP A 359 3.83 -24.20 0.81
C ASP A 359 4.47 -24.18 2.20
N GLN A 360 3.79 -24.77 3.16
CA GLN A 360 4.31 -24.93 4.51
C GLN A 360 5.60 -25.76 4.46
N ALA A 361 6.69 -25.21 4.98
CA ALA A 361 7.99 -25.87 4.99
C ALA A 361 8.27 -26.65 6.29
N MET A 362 7.60 -26.27 7.38
CA MET A 362 7.78 -26.90 8.68
C MET A 362 6.50 -26.76 9.54
N GLU A 363 6.31 -27.67 10.48
CA GLU A 363 5.24 -27.55 11.46
C GLU A 363 5.53 -26.45 12.49
N PRO A 364 4.51 -25.69 12.93
CA PRO A 364 4.66 -24.72 14.00
C PRO A 364 5.20 -25.36 15.29
N PRO A 365 6.24 -24.80 15.92
CA PRO A 365 6.83 -25.38 17.11
C PRO A 365 5.99 -25.15 18.38
N GLY A 366 6.02 -26.09 19.30
CA GLY A 366 5.42 -25.95 20.64
C GLY A 366 3.93 -25.67 20.61
N GLU A 367 3.50 -24.58 21.24
CA GLU A 367 2.10 -24.14 21.31
C GLU A 367 1.70 -23.20 20.16
N CYS A 368 2.60 -22.89 19.25
CA CYS A 368 2.31 -22.05 18.09
C CYS A 368 1.14 -22.64 17.28
N LYS A 369 0.21 -21.79 16.92
CA LYS A 369 -0.91 -22.12 16.05
C LYS A 369 -0.97 -21.14 14.91
N ASP A 370 -1.37 -21.65 13.74
CA ASP A 370 -1.60 -20.80 12.59
C ASP A 370 -2.82 -19.88 12.78
N PHE A 371 -2.85 -18.84 12.00
CA PHE A 371 -3.84 -17.79 12.06
C PHE A 371 -5.26 -18.27 11.67
N VAL A 372 -5.38 -19.30 10.81
CA VAL A 372 -6.66 -19.89 10.41
C VAL A 372 -7.26 -20.66 11.58
N TYR A 373 -6.43 -21.47 12.25
CA TYR A 373 -6.82 -22.21 13.46
C TYR A 373 -7.31 -21.25 14.56
N PHE A 374 -6.57 -20.15 14.79
CA PHE A 374 -6.98 -19.16 15.80
C PHE A 374 -8.40 -18.64 15.54
N TRP A 375 -8.65 -18.16 14.31
CA TRP A 375 -9.97 -17.62 13.97
C TRP A 375 -11.06 -18.68 13.96
N HIS A 376 -10.77 -19.89 13.50
CA HIS A 376 -11.71 -21.01 13.55
C HIS A 376 -12.17 -21.28 15.00
N GLU A 377 -11.22 -21.43 15.91
CA GLU A 377 -11.53 -21.78 17.31
C GLU A 377 -12.22 -20.65 18.07
N LEU A 378 -11.82 -19.39 17.85
CA LEU A 378 -12.49 -18.25 18.46
C LEU A 378 -13.93 -18.11 17.93
N ALA A 379 -14.11 -18.15 16.62
CA ALA A 379 -15.42 -18.06 15.98
C ALA A 379 -16.36 -19.19 16.43
N ARG A 380 -15.85 -20.41 16.51
CA ARG A 380 -16.64 -21.57 16.99
C ARG A 380 -17.17 -21.34 18.41
N ARG A 381 -16.34 -20.80 19.31
CA ARG A 381 -16.75 -20.50 20.70
C ARG A 381 -17.72 -19.33 20.80
N MET A 382 -17.75 -18.47 19.80
CA MET A 382 -18.64 -17.30 19.71
C MET A 382 -19.90 -17.55 18.86
N GLY A 383 -20.16 -18.80 18.44
CA GLY A 383 -21.36 -19.17 17.66
C GLY A 383 -21.26 -18.80 16.16
N LEU A 384 -20.06 -18.54 15.64
CA LEU A 384 -19.79 -18.17 14.24
C LEU A 384 -19.10 -19.30 13.45
N ALA A 385 -19.26 -20.57 13.86
CA ALA A 385 -18.54 -21.72 13.29
C ALA A 385 -18.77 -21.88 11.77
N GLU A 386 -19.99 -21.66 11.30
CA GLU A 386 -20.35 -21.79 9.88
C GLU A 386 -19.61 -20.78 8.99
N GLN A 387 -19.31 -19.61 9.53
CA GLN A 387 -18.60 -18.55 8.82
C GLN A 387 -17.08 -18.74 8.83
N PHE A 388 -16.54 -19.63 9.64
CA PHE A 388 -15.12 -19.97 9.71
C PHE A 388 -14.89 -21.48 9.63
N PRO A 389 -15.23 -22.13 8.50
CA PRO A 389 -15.20 -23.59 8.39
C PRO A 389 -13.78 -24.16 8.31
N TRP A 390 -12.80 -23.34 7.91
CA TRP A 390 -11.42 -23.76 7.67
C TRP A 390 -10.68 -24.02 8.98
N LYS A 391 -10.12 -25.21 9.13
CA LYS A 391 -9.32 -25.62 10.28
C LYS A 391 -7.82 -25.53 10.04
N LYS A 392 -7.42 -25.48 8.77
CA LYS A 392 -6.03 -25.41 8.31
C LYS A 392 -5.86 -24.35 7.24
N PRO A 393 -4.67 -23.73 7.14
CA PRO A 393 -4.38 -22.75 6.08
C PRO A 393 -4.61 -23.26 4.67
N GLN A 394 -4.33 -24.53 4.37
CA GLN A 394 -4.53 -25.13 3.04
C GLN A 394 -6.01 -25.14 2.64
N GLU A 395 -6.94 -25.39 3.57
CA GLU A 395 -8.38 -25.35 3.31
C GLU A 395 -8.84 -23.94 2.95
N LEU A 396 -8.24 -22.91 3.55
CA LEU A 396 -8.47 -21.52 3.18
C LEU A 396 -7.90 -21.22 1.78
N MET A 397 -6.73 -21.77 1.43
CA MET A 397 -6.19 -21.63 0.09
C MET A 397 -7.07 -22.29 -0.97
N ASP A 398 -7.58 -23.49 -0.71
CA ASP A 398 -8.54 -24.17 -1.58
C ASP A 398 -9.81 -23.32 -1.78
N TYR A 399 -10.37 -22.77 -0.71
CA TYR A 399 -11.49 -21.83 -0.81
C TYR A 399 -11.19 -20.62 -1.68
N ARG A 400 -9.98 -20.05 -1.57
CA ARG A 400 -9.53 -18.93 -2.41
C ARG A 400 -9.41 -19.31 -3.88
N LEU A 401 -8.97 -20.53 -4.18
CA LEU A 401 -8.75 -21.05 -5.52
C LEU A 401 -9.99 -21.68 -6.17
N GLU A 402 -11.06 -21.91 -5.41
CA GLU A 402 -12.29 -22.56 -5.89
C GLU A 402 -12.80 -22.02 -7.24
N PRO A 403 -12.85 -20.68 -7.52
CA PRO A 403 -13.33 -20.18 -8.81
C PRO A 403 -12.52 -20.65 -10.00
N SER A 404 -11.27 -21.03 -9.80
CA SER A 404 -10.40 -21.56 -10.85
C SER A 404 -10.56 -23.05 -11.13
N GLY A 405 -11.26 -23.77 -10.25
CA GLY A 405 -11.30 -25.22 -10.27
C GLY A 405 -9.98 -25.92 -9.92
N THR A 406 -9.00 -25.19 -9.37
CA THR A 406 -7.67 -25.69 -8.99
C THR A 406 -7.59 -25.81 -7.48
N THR A 407 -6.97 -26.87 -6.96
CA THR A 407 -6.65 -27.01 -5.54
C THR A 407 -5.31 -26.37 -5.21
N TRP A 408 -5.09 -26.08 -3.91
CA TRP A 408 -3.78 -25.61 -3.42
C TRP A 408 -2.64 -26.60 -3.76
N ALA A 409 -2.88 -27.89 -3.54
CA ALA A 409 -1.91 -28.93 -3.83
C ALA A 409 -1.51 -28.96 -5.32
N GLU A 410 -2.45 -28.82 -6.22
CA GLU A 410 -2.19 -28.74 -7.67
C GLU A 410 -1.44 -27.45 -8.04
N ALA A 411 -1.81 -26.32 -7.46
CA ALA A 411 -1.12 -25.04 -7.70
C ALA A 411 0.35 -25.12 -7.27
N VAL A 412 0.62 -25.69 -6.10
CA VAL A 412 1.98 -25.89 -5.57
C VAL A 412 2.77 -26.88 -6.45
N ALA A 413 2.20 -28.03 -6.79
CA ALA A 413 2.84 -29.03 -7.62
C ALA A 413 3.25 -28.46 -9.01
N ASN A 414 2.44 -27.60 -9.57
CA ASN A 414 2.68 -26.94 -10.85
C ASN A 414 3.51 -25.64 -10.74
N ASN A 415 3.83 -25.21 -9.52
CA ASN A 415 4.47 -23.93 -9.21
C ASN A 415 3.80 -22.75 -9.94
N ARG A 416 2.47 -22.75 -9.99
CA ARG A 416 1.71 -21.77 -10.76
C ARG A 416 0.32 -21.54 -10.19
N LEU A 417 -0.06 -20.26 -10.01
CA LEU A 417 -1.46 -19.87 -9.82
C LEU A 417 -2.23 -20.00 -11.14
N PRO A 418 -3.52 -20.35 -11.07
CA PRO A 418 -4.41 -20.34 -12.23
C PRO A 418 -4.42 -18.94 -12.86
N LYS A 419 -4.60 -18.90 -14.19
CA LYS A 419 -4.67 -17.65 -14.95
C LYS A 419 -6.06 -17.07 -14.93
#